data_af352a0339b04960bde7dfd13e654cd7
#
_entry.id   af352a0339b04960bde7dfd13e654cd7
#
_cell.length_a   1.000
_cell.length_b   1.000
_cell.length_c   1.000
_cell.angle_alpha   90.00
_cell.angle_beta   90.00
_cell.angle_gamma   90.00
#
_symmetry.space_group_name_H-M   'P 1'
#
loop_
_entity.id
_entity.type
_entity.pdbx_description
1 polymer ?
#
loop_
_entity_poly.entity_id
_entity_poly.type
_entity_poly.pdbx_seq_one_letter_code
_entity_poly.pdbx_strand_id
1 'polypeptide(L)'
;MTFHSPPSFFSCNLKPTIAHMKKSRLLTFVLIFLSFSVSVRAEKFKVLLVDGQNNHNWKATSPVLVDALKSCGRFEVTVSTSPARGGPKEAWEKWNPDFEAHDATLSNYNGQSWPENVRQKLIRYVKGGGALVVVHAANNSFSGWPEYNRMIGLGGWGGRTEKHGPYLYFDDSGKLVRDPRPGRGGGHGPQHEFSVKLRQKDHPIVKGMPQEWKHAKDELYDTLRGPAEKVEVLATAYSPKSKRHEPMIMTIAYGKGRVFHTPMGHADYSMRCVGFQDVLRRGTEWAISGKVSLPLSKNFPTAEKVVSVSKK
;
A
#
# COMPACT_ATOMS: atom_id res chain seq x y z
N MET A 1 70.27 19.40 31.38
CA MET A 1 71.56 18.65 31.49
C MET A 1 71.55 17.66 30.37
N THR A 2 72.44 17.83 29.56
CA THR A 2 73.52 17.35 28.69
C THR A 2 73.03 17.07 27.31
N PHE A 3 73.43 17.92 26.48
CA PHE A 3 74.13 17.96 25.17
C PHE A 3 74.68 16.61 24.71
N HIS A 4 74.51 16.28 23.39
CA HIS A 4 75.65 16.00 22.53
C HIS A 4 75.21 16.01 21.02
N SER A 5 75.95 16.78 20.25
CA SER A 5 75.85 16.97 18.78
C SER A 5 76.90 16.04 18.05
N PRO A 6 77.02 16.18 16.69
CA PRO A 6 77.10 15.09 15.71
C PRO A 6 78.52 14.74 15.26
N PRO A 7 78.72 13.96 14.21
CA PRO A 7 79.62 14.36 13.13
C PRO A 7 79.14 13.98 11.73
N SER A 8 79.28 14.88 10.84
CA SER A 8 80.21 15.26 9.76
C SER A 8 80.38 14.30 8.56
N PHE A 9 79.94 14.80 7.41
CA PHE A 9 80.52 14.78 6.04
C PHE A 9 81.33 13.57 5.54
N PHE A 10 80.86 13.02 4.38
CA PHE A 10 81.77 12.69 3.26
C PHE A 10 81.05 12.99 1.93
N SER A 11 81.73 13.87 1.16
CA SER A 11 81.48 14.25 -0.24
C SER A 11 82.11 13.18 -1.11
N CYS A 12 81.40 12.71 -2.13
CA CYS A 12 82.02 11.98 -3.23
C CYS A 12 81.41 12.48 -4.55
N ASN A 13 82.28 13.23 -5.28
CA ASN A 13 82.01 13.67 -6.67
C ASN A 13 82.16 12.51 -7.65
N LEU A 14 81.13 12.28 -8.47
CA LEU A 14 81.28 11.47 -9.67
C LEU A 14 80.54 12.15 -10.86
N LYS A 15 81.31 12.30 -11.94
CA LYS A 15 80.97 12.94 -13.19
C LYS A 15 79.88 12.24 -13.96
N PRO A 16 79.04 12.95 -14.78
CA PRO A 16 77.98 12.33 -15.56
C PRO A 16 78.54 11.69 -16.85
N THR A 17 78.17 10.43 -17.04
CA THR A 17 78.35 9.74 -18.34
C THR A 17 77.05 9.84 -19.14
N ILE A 18 77.15 10.45 -20.31
CA ILE A 18 76.01 10.57 -21.25
C ILE A 18 75.79 9.23 -21.92
N ALA A 19 74.69 8.56 -21.61
CA ALA A 19 74.26 7.39 -22.32
C ALA A 19 73.12 7.75 -23.26
N HIS A 20 73.31 7.42 -24.56
CA HIS A 20 72.33 7.58 -25.63
C HIS A 20 70.97 6.82 -25.29
N MET A 21 69.90 7.57 -25.15
CA MET A 21 68.55 7.04 -25.04
C MET A 21 67.99 6.68 -26.43
N LYS A 22 67.82 5.41 -26.71
CA LYS A 22 67.01 4.91 -27.83
C LYS A 22 65.55 5.28 -27.58
N LYS A 23 64.93 5.98 -28.55
CA LYS A 23 63.51 6.33 -28.56
C LYS A 23 62.67 5.04 -28.65
N SER A 24 62.18 4.56 -27.52
CA SER A 24 61.12 3.56 -27.45
C SER A 24 59.78 4.24 -27.74
N ARG A 25 59.14 3.85 -28.83
CA ARG A 25 57.76 4.27 -29.14
C ARG A 25 56.81 3.50 -28.20
N LEU A 26 56.32 4.17 -27.17
CA LEU A 26 55.28 3.68 -26.30
C LEU A 26 53.94 3.74 -27.06
N LEU A 27 53.47 2.57 -27.51
CA LEU A 27 52.13 2.42 -28.12
C LEU A 27 51.10 2.45 -26.98
N THR A 28 50.44 3.60 -26.77
CA THR A 28 49.39 3.74 -25.80
C THR A 28 48.12 3.09 -26.38
N PHE A 29 47.81 1.87 -25.92
CA PHE A 29 46.51 1.22 -26.17
C PHE A 29 45.46 1.91 -25.30
N VAL A 30 44.66 2.78 -25.92
CA VAL A 30 43.44 3.31 -25.27
C VAL A 30 42.36 2.22 -25.33
N LEU A 31 42.19 1.49 -24.24
CA LEU A 31 41.05 0.61 -24.04
C LEU A 31 39.80 1.46 -23.80
N ILE A 32 39.00 1.66 -24.84
CA ILE A 32 37.65 2.24 -24.70
C ILE A 32 36.75 1.17 -24.07
N PHE A 33 36.52 1.26 -22.76
CA PHE A 33 35.46 0.54 -22.10
C PHE A 33 34.09 1.12 -22.50
N LEU A 34 33.46 0.55 -23.50
CA LEU A 34 32.04 0.78 -23.74
C LEU A 34 31.26 0.16 -22.58
N SER A 35 30.91 1.00 -21.61
CA SER A 35 29.96 0.64 -20.54
C SER A 35 28.57 0.50 -21.16
N PHE A 36 28.20 -0.70 -21.58
CA PHE A 36 26.82 -1.03 -21.87
C PHE A 36 26.04 -0.98 -20.56
N SER A 37 25.40 0.16 -20.28
CA SER A 37 24.41 0.27 -19.22
C SER A 37 23.18 -0.53 -19.65
N VAL A 38 23.16 -1.83 -19.33
CA VAL A 38 21.92 -2.62 -19.41
C VAL A 38 20.96 -2.02 -18.37
N SER A 39 20.02 -1.22 -18.84
CA SER A 39 18.92 -0.76 -18.01
C SER A 39 18.05 -1.97 -17.67
N VAL A 40 18.35 -2.64 -16.56
CA VAL A 40 17.48 -3.68 -16.00
C VAL A 40 16.20 -2.97 -15.57
N ARG A 41 15.18 -3.02 -16.42
CA ARG A 41 13.84 -2.56 -16.06
C ARG A 41 13.36 -3.46 -14.93
N ALA A 42 13.19 -2.89 -13.73
CA ALA A 42 12.69 -3.64 -12.60
C ALA A 42 11.35 -4.32 -12.98
N GLU A 43 11.26 -5.61 -12.73
CA GLU A 43 10.03 -6.37 -13.00
C GLU A 43 8.86 -5.74 -12.23
N LYS A 44 7.71 -5.63 -12.92
CA LYS A 44 6.52 -5.06 -12.31
C LYS A 44 5.84 -6.08 -11.43
N PHE A 45 5.28 -5.62 -10.32
CA PHE A 45 4.41 -6.44 -9.50
C PHE A 45 3.09 -6.74 -10.21
N LYS A 46 2.64 -7.98 -10.13
CA LYS A 46 1.36 -8.43 -10.68
C LYS A 46 0.26 -8.31 -9.62
N VAL A 47 -0.80 -7.59 -9.95
CA VAL A 47 -1.95 -7.37 -9.05
C VAL A 47 -3.20 -7.94 -9.69
N LEU A 48 -3.91 -8.80 -8.96
CA LEU A 48 -5.23 -9.29 -9.32
C LEU A 48 -6.29 -8.40 -8.68
N LEU A 49 -7.02 -7.61 -9.46
CA LEU A 49 -8.20 -6.91 -8.98
C LEU A 49 -9.41 -7.83 -9.07
N VAL A 50 -10.11 -8.03 -7.95
CA VAL A 50 -11.35 -8.80 -7.89
C VAL A 50 -12.53 -7.86 -7.72
N ASP A 51 -13.50 -7.93 -8.66
CA ASP A 51 -14.73 -7.14 -8.67
C ASP A 51 -15.95 -7.98 -9.12
N GLY A 52 -17.01 -7.34 -9.67
CA GLY A 52 -18.20 -7.98 -10.25
C GLY A 52 -19.46 -7.77 -9.44
N GLN A 53 -19.37 -7.61 -8.12
CA GLN A 53 -20.48 -7.22 -7.25
C GLN A 53 -20.03 -6.18 -6.23
N ASN A 54 -20.85 -5.17 -6.02
CA ASN A 54 -20.66 -4.17 -4.97
C ASN A 54 -22.00 -3.46 -4.74
N ASN A 55 -22.21 -2.90 -3.56
CA ASN A 55 -23.33 -1.98 -3.28
C ASN A 55 -23.06 -0.57 -3.86
N HIS A 56 -21.83 -0.31 -4.29
CA HIS A 56 -21.41 0.89 -5.01
C HIS A 56 -21.18 0.59 -6.49
N ASN A 57 -20.95 1.61 -7.30
CA ASN A 57 -20.72 1.47 -8.73
C ASN A 57 -19.31 0.96 -9.05
N TRP A 58 -19.08 -0.36 -8.85
CA TRP A 58 -17.80 -0.98 -9.13
C TRP A 58 -17.34 -0.84 -10.58
N LYS A 59 -18.30 -0.75 -11.55
CA LYS A 59 -18.00 -0.53 -12.97
C LYS A 59 -17.33 0.83 -13.22
N ALA A 60 -17.60 1.82 -12.34
CA ALA A 60 -16.93 3.12 -12.39
C ALA A 60 -15.65 3.15 -11.57
N THR A 61 -15.59 2.44 -10.42
CA THR A 61 -14.45 2.50 -9.50
C THR A 61 -13.32 1.56 -9.89
N SER A 62 -13.59 0.34 -10.39
CA SER A 62 -12.53 -0.60 -10.80
C SER A 62 -11.57 -0.03 -11.84
N PRO A 63 -12.02 0.65 -12.93
CA PRO A 63 -11.10 1.29 -13.86
C PRO A 63 -10.20 2.34 -13.21
N VAL A 64 -10.70 3.13 -12.26
CA VAL A 64 -9.90 4.13 -11.55
C VAL A 64 -8.81 3.47 -10.69
N LEU A 65 -9.12 2.35 -10.02
CA LEU A 65 -8.14 1.58 -9.25
C LEU A 65 -7.04 1.00 -10.17
N VAL A 66 -7.44 0.44 -11.32
CA VAL A 66 -6.51 -0.07 -12.34
C VAL A 66 -5.59 1.04 -12.85
N ASP A 67 -6.17 2.19 -13.24
CA ASP A 67 -5.40 3.33 -13.74
C ASP A 67 -4.46 3.90 -12.67
N ALA A 68 -4.93 4.00 -11.43
CA ALA A 68 -4.14 4.46 -10.31
C ALA A 68 -2.88 3.57 -10.13
N LEU A 69 -3.02 2.25 -10.13
CA LEU A 69 -1.88 1.35 -9.99
C LEU A 69 -0.97 1.37 -11.22
N LYS A 70 -1.52 1.28 -12.44
CA LYS A 70 -0.72 1.25 -13.67
C LYS A 70 0.08 2.53 -13.91
N SER A 71 -0.46 3.69 -13.51
CA SER A 71 0.12 5.01 -13.83
C SER A 71 1.50 5.25 -13.23
N CYS A 72 1.86 4.59 -12.13
CA CYS A 72 3.20 4.71 -11.54
C CYS A 72 4.25 3.78 -12.19
N GLY A 73 3.85 2.96 -13.16
CA GLY A 73 4.75 2.05 -13.87
C GLY A 73 5.25 0.83 -13.07
N ARG A 74 4.86 0.72 -11.79
CA ARG A 74 5.32 -0.33 -10.86
C ARG A 74 4.47 -1.58 -10.89
N PHE A 75 3.22 -1.50 -11.37
CA PHE A 75 2.26 -2.60 -11.34
C PHE A 75 1.73 -2.97 -12.72
N GLU A 76 1.48 -4.26 -12.91
CA GLU A 76 0.60 -4.83 -13.92
C GLU A 76 -0.68 -5.29 -13.21
N VAL A 77 -1.85 -4.99 -13.80
CA VAL A 77 -3.13 -5.29 -13.17
C VAL A 77 -3.96 -6.15 -14.11
N THR A 78 -4.38 -7.29 -13.61
CA THR A 78 -5.36 -8.20 -14.21
C THR A 78 -6.66 -8.07 -13.45
N VAL A 79 -7.81 -8.16 -14.10
CA VAL A 79 -9.13 -8.09 -13.46
C VAL A 79 -9.81 -9.44 -13.53
N SER A 80 -10.31 -9.91 -12.38
CA SER A 80 -11.16 -11.10 -12.26
C SER A 80 -12.55 -10.66 -11.81
N THR A 81 -13.48 -10.57 -12.74
CA THR A 81 -14.87 -10.20 -12.47
C THR A 81 -15.66 -11.43 -12.06
N SER A 82 -16.27 -11.39 -10.88
CA SER A 82 -17.14 -12.46 -10.39
C SER A 82 -18.44 -12.54 -11.21
N PRO A 83 -19.12 -13.68 -11.21
CA PRO A 83 -20.47 -13.77 -11.75
C PRO A 83 -21.43 -12.77 -11.07
N ALA A 84 -22.47 -12.39 -11.78
CA ALA A 84 -23.51 -11.52 -11.26
C ALA A 84 -24.21 -12.13 -10.04
N ARG A 85 -24.80 -11.28 -9.20
CA ARG A 85 -25.62 -11.74 -8.06
C ARG A 85 -26.77 -12.60 -8.56
N GLY A 86 -26.96 -13.80 -7.97
CA GLY A 86 -27.98 -14.76 -8.41
C GLY A 86 -27.70 -15.39 -9.77
N GLY A 87 -26.51 -15.22 -10.33
CA GLY A 87 -26.10 -15.86 -11.58
C GLY A 87 -26.07 -17.40 -11.47
N PRO A 88 -26.01 -18.11 -12.61
CA PRO A 88 -26.03 -19.56 -12.67
C PRO A 88 -24.92 -20.19 -11.81
N LYS A 89 -25.23 -21.33 -11.18
CA LYS A 89 -24.29 -22.08 -10.33
C LYS A 89 -23.02 -22.44 -11.10
N GLU A 90 -23.18 -22.84 -12.35
CA GLU A 90 -22.09 -23.25 -13.25
C GLU A 90 -21.12 -22.07 -13.51
N ALA A 91 -21.61 -20.82 -13.56
CA ALA A 91 -20.76 -19.65 -13.70
C ALA A 91 -19.87 -19.46 -12.47
N TRP A 92 -20.43 -19.67 -11.27
CA TRP A 92 -19.68 -19.62 -10.02
C TRP A 92 -18.69 -20.76 -9.86
N GLU A 93 -19.02 -21.94 -10.32
CA GLU A 93 -18.12 -23.12 -10.32
C GLU A 93 -16.93 -22.93 -11.25
N LYS A 94 -17.13 -22.23 -12.38
CA LYS A 94 -16.08 -21.88 -13.35
C LYS A 94 -15.24 -20.69 -12.90
N TRP A 95 -15.78 -19.81 -12.05
CA TRP A 95 -15.06 -18.61 -11.60
C TRP A 95 -13.95 -19.02 -10.62
N ASN A 96 -12.73 -18.84 -11.07
CA ASN A 96 -11.54 -19.33 -10.39
C ASN A 96 -10.41 -18.31 -10.46
N PRO A 97 -10.45 -17.23 -9.66
CA PRO A 97 -9.38 -16.26 -9.61
C PRO A 97 -8.05 -16.91 -9.23
N ASP A 98 -7.02 -16.64 -10.01
CA ASP A 98 -5.68 -17.18 -9.77
C ASP A 98 -4.88 -16.25 -8.88
N PHE A 99 -5.06 -16.40 -7.57
CA PHE A 99 -4.36 -15.59 -6.58
C PHE A 99 -2.86 -15.84 -6.60
N GLU A 100 -2.42 -17.11 -6.81
CA GLU A 100 -1.03 -17.53 -6.68
C GLU A 100 -0.14 -17.03 -7.83
N ALA A 101 -0.72 -16.72 -8.99
CA ALA A 101 -0.02 -16.12 -10.12
C ALA A 101 0.23 -14.61 -9.95
N HIS A 102 -0.22 -14.02 -8.83
CA HIS A 102 -0.14 -12.58 -8.57
C HIS A 102 0.56 -12.29 -7.24
N ASP A 103 1.28 -11.17 -7.18
CA ASP A 103 1.95 -10.70 -5.97
C ASP A 103 0.97 -10.10 -4.95
N ALA A 104 -0.14 -9.54 -5.42
CA ALA A 104 -1.21 -9.01 -4.59
C ALA A 104 -2.59 -9.29 -5.17
N THR A 105 -3.58 -9.48 -4.28
CA THR A 105 -5.00 -9.41 -4.59
C THR A 105 -5.59 -8.11 -4.08
N LEU A 106 -6.18 -7.30 -4.96
CA LEU A 106 -6.94 -6.11 -4.60
C LEU A 106 -8.44 -6.44 -4.65
N SER A 107 -9.13 -6.32 -3.52
CA SER A 107 -10.57 -6.53 -3.44
C SER A 107 -11.32 -5.20 -3.57
N ASN A 108 -12.11 -5.07 -4.65
CA ASN A 108 -13.16 -4.08 -4.84
C ASN A 108 -14.54 -4.78 -4.87
N TYR A 109 -14.70 -5.83 -4.09
CA TYR A 109 -15.85 -6.71 -4.09
C TYR A 109 -16.67 -6.60 -2.80
N ASN A 110 -17.98 -6.44 -2.94
CA ASN A 110 -18.96 -6.57 -1.85
C ASN A 110 -20.23 -7.19 -2.39
N GLY A 111 -20.34 -8.51 -2.27
CA GLY A 111 -21.43 -9.27 -2.88
C GLY A 111 -21.77 -10.55 -2.12
N GLN A 112 -22.36 -11.50 -2.85
CA GLN A 112 -22.65 -12.81 -2.31
C GLN A 112 -21.37 -13.58 -1.96
N SER A 113 -21.50 -14.57 -1.09
CA SER A 113 -20.39 -15.41 -0.64
C SER A 113 -19.71 -16.10 -1.82
N TRP A 114 -18.38 -16.11 -1.83
CA TRP A 114 -17.61 -16.87 -2.81
C TRP A 114 -17.73 -18.39 -2.56
N PRO A 115 -17.56 -19.21 -3.59
CA PRO A 115 -17.45 -20.66 -3.44
C PRO A 115 -16.38 -21.05 -2.42
N GLU A 116 -16.58 -22.12 -1.71
CA GLU A 116 -15.67 -22.56 -0.64
C GLU A 116 -14.24 -22.78 -1.14
N ASN A 117 -14.08 -23.41 -2.32
CA ASN A 117 -12.76 -23.62 -2.93
C ASN A 117 -12.02 -22.29 -3.19
N VAL A 118 -12.72 -21.24 -3.62
CA VAL A 118 -12.14 -19.90 -3.84
C VAL A 118 -11.77 -19.26 -2.51
N ARG A 119 -12.63 -19.38 -1.49
CA ARG A 119 -12.34 -18.88 -0.13
C ARG A 119 -11.08 -19.54 0.44
N GLN A 120 -10.97 -20.86 0.32
CA GLN A 120 -9.82 -21.62 0.81
C GLN A 120 -8.53 -21.26 0.06
N LYS A 121 -8.62 -20.98 -1.26
CA LYS A 121 -7.47 -20.49 -2.03
C LYS A 121 -6.99 -19.14 -1.51
N LEU A 122 -7.90 -18.17 -1.27
CA LEU A 122 -7.52 -16.88 -0.72
C LEU A 122 -6.87 -17.02 0.66
N ILE A 123 -7.44 -17.86 1.55
CA ILE A 123 -6.86 -18.11 2.88
C ILE A 123 -5.42 -18.63 2.75
N ARG A 124 -5.21 -19.67 1.95
CA ARG A 124 -3.85 -20.23 1.75
C ARG A 124 -2.88 -19.22 1.17
N TYR A 125 -3.32 -18.48 0.16
CA TYR A 125 -2.52 -17.45 -0.50
C TYR A 125 -2.04 -16.39 0.50
N VAL A 126 -2.96 -15.74 1.23
CA VAL A 126 -2.58 -14.68 2.19
C VAL A 126 -1.81 -15.26 3.37
N LYS A 127 -2.26 -16.40 3.94
CA LYS A 127 -1.56 -17.05 5.07
C LYS A 127 -0.15 -17.50 4.69
N GLY A 128 0.09 -17.87 3.43
CA GLY A 128 1.38 -18.27 2.88
C GLY A 128 2.35 -17.13 2.61
N GLY A 129 1.88 -15.88 2.58
CA GLY A 129 2.73 -14.70 2.34
C GLY A 129 2.22 -13.75 1.26
N GLY A 130 1.13 -14.12 0.55
CA GLY A 130 0.49 -13.27 -0.45
C GLY A 130 -0.05 -11.97 0.15
N ALA A 131 -0.10 -10.92 -0.68
CA ALA A 131 -0.61 -9.62 -0.27
C ALA A 131 -2.10 -9.47 -0.54
N LEU A 132 -2.83 -8.86 0.40
CA LEU A 132 -4.23 -8.47 0.21
C LEU A 132 -4.38 -6.96 0.35
N VAL A 133 -5.10 -6.35 -0.58
CA VAL A 133 -5.48 -4.92 -0.56
C VAL A 133 -6.99 -4.83 -0.49
N VAL A 134 -7.50 -4.14 0.53
CA VAL A 134 -8.94 -4.00 0.81
C VAL A 134 -9.33 -2.54 0.65
N VAL A 135 -10.27 -2.27 -0.25
CA VAL A 135 -10.69 -0.90 -0.56
C VAL A 135 -12.16 -0.72 -0.25
N HIS A 136 -12.48 0.26 0.57
CA HIS A 136 -13.82 0.74 0.88
C HIS A 136 -14.79 -0.41 1.19
N ALA A 137 -15.86 -0.56 0.39
CA ALA A 137 -16.92 -1.52 0.62
C ALA A 137 -16.47 -3.00 0.59
N ALA A 138 -15.25 -3.31 0.17
CA ALA A 138 -14.72 -4.66 0.33
C ALA A 138 -14.66 -5.09 1.81
N ASN A 139 -14.59 -4.14 2.75
CA ASN A 139 -14.63 -4.43 4.18
C ASN A 139 -16.04 -4.76 4.71
N ASN A 140 -17.09 -4.54 3.90
CA ASN A 140 -18.47 -4.91 4.24
C ASN A 140 -18.76 -6.38 3.90
N SER A 141 -17.95 -6.98 3.05
CA SER A 141 -18.12 -8.35 2.57
C SER A 141 -18.00 -9.37 3.70
N PHE A 142 -18.68 -10.47 3.51
CA PHE A 142 -18.46 -11.74 4.19
C PHE A 142 -18.43 -11.67 5.74
N SER A 143 -19.40 -10.98 6.36
CA SER A 143 -19.46 -10.91 7.83
C SER A 143 -19.47 -12.30 8.50
N GLY A 144 -20.07 -13.30 7.87
CA GLY A 144 -20.09 -14.69 8.33
C GLY A 144 -18.82 -15.51 7.98
N TRP A 145 -17.78 -14.90 7.44
CA TRP A 145 -16.51 -15.60 7.14
C TRP A 145 -15.38 -15.14 8.09
N PRO A 146 -15.11 -15.90 9.17
CA PRO A 146 -14.19 -15.49 10.23
C PRO A 146 -12.78 -15.18 9.72
N GLU A 147 -12.25 -16.01 8.79
CA GLU A 147 -10.89 -15.80 8.28
C GLU A 147 -10.77 -14.49 7.48
N TYR A 148 -11.80 -14.15 6.68
CA TYR A 148 -11.82 -12.85 5.99
C TYR A 148 -11.87 -11.68 6.98
N ASN A 149 -12.69 -11.80 8.04
CA ASN A 149 -12.76 -10.77 9.08
C ASN A 149 -11.41 -10.59 9.81
N ARG A 150 -10.62 -11.67 10.00
CA ARG A 150 -9.26 -11.57 10.54
C ARG A 150 -8.30 -10.89 9.55
N MET A 151 -8.40 -11.19 8.23
CA MET A 151 -7.58 -10.55 7.21
C MET A 151 -7.82 -9.06 7.13
N ILE A 152 -9.08 -8.62 7.13
CA ILE A 152 -9.43 -7.21 7.00
C ILE A 152 -9.33 -6.41 8.29
N GLY A 153 -9.29 -7.09 9.46
CA GLY A 153 -9.20 -6.49 10.79
C GLY A 153 -10.47 -5.82 11.26
N LEU A 154 -11.02 -4.92 10.48
CA LEU A 154 -12.27 -4.18 10.73
C LEU A 154 -13.18 -4.24 9.52
N GLY A 155 -14.48 -4.35 9.76
CA GLY A 155 -15.50 -4.31 8.72
C GLY A 155 -16.80 -3.66 9.20
N GLY A 156 -17.67 -3.33 8.24
CA GLY A 156 -18.95 -2.72 8.53
C GLY A 156 -20.13 -3.55 8.04
N TRP A 157 -21.32 -3.19 8.46
CA TRP A 157 -22.60 -3.74 8.00
C TRP A 157 -22.69 -5.28 8.07
N GLY A 158 -23.54 -5.90 7.26
CA GLY A 158 -23.67 -7.35 7.18
C GLY A 158 -24.05 -8.04 8.51
N GLY A 159 -24.74 -7.34 9.41
CA GLY A 159 -25.09 -7.87 10.72
C GLY A 159 -23.95 -7.87 11.74
N ARG A 160 -22.83 -7.15 11.49
CA ARG A 160 -21.74 -7.08 12.45
C ARG A 160 -22.14 -6.40 13.73
N THR A 161 -21.78 -7.02 14.87
CA THR A 161 -22.03 -6.58 16.23
C THR A 161 -20.76 -6.84 17.08
N GLU A 162 -20.84 -6.67 18.40
CA GLU A 162 -19.77 -7.00 19.36
C GLU A 162 -19.25 -8.45 19.24
N LYS A 163 -20.07 -9.37 18.71
CA LYS A 163 -19.67 -10.77 18.46
C LYS A 163 -18.56 -10.88 17.39
N HIS A 164 -18.40 -9.86 16.56
CA HIS A 164 -17.35 -9.80 15.52
C HIS A 164 -16.07 -9.14 16.02
N GLY A 165 -16.08 -8.57 17.22
CA GLY A 165 -14.96 -7.93 17.86
C GLY A 165 -15.22 -6.46 18.24
N PRO A 166 -14.22 -5.76 18.80
CA PRO A 166 -14.33 -4.39 19.27
C PRO A 166 -14.42 -3.37 18.11
N TYR A 167 -14.88 -2.16 18.43
CA TYR A 167 -14.52 -0.97 17.66
C TYR A 167 -13.06 -0.63 17.91
N LEU A 168 -12.41 -0.02 16.92
CA LEU A 168 -11.05 0.48 17.02
C LEU A 168 -11.04 1.91 16.50
N TYR A 169 -10.64 2.87 17.34
CA TYR A 169 -10.60 4.28 17.00
C TYR A 169 -9.59 5.04 17.89
N PHE A 170 -9.27 6.28 17.54
CA PHE A 170 -8.51 7.15 18.42
C PHE A 170 -9.46 8.14 19.09
N ASP A 171 -9.25 8.39 20.38
CA ASP A 171 -9.93 9.45 21.11
C ASP A 171 -9.31 10.83 20.86
N ASP A 172 -9.89 11.88 21.44
CA ASP A 172 -9.40 13.25 21.27
C ASP A 172 -8.03 13.48 21.92
N SER A 173 -7.63 12.64 22.88
CA SER A 173 -6.28 12.67 23.46
C SER A 173 -5.22 12.04 22.55
N GLY A 174 -5.63 11.40 21.44
CA GLY A 174 -4.75 10.68 20.54
C GLY A 174 -4.41 9.26 20.99
N LYS A 175 -5.15 8.70 21.92
CA LYS A 175 -4.99 7.32 22.39
C LYS A 175 -5.83 6.36 21.55
N LEU A 176 -5.22 5.23 21.16
CA LEU A 176 -5.93 4.12 20.50
C LEU A 176 -6.86 3.43 21.49
N VAL A 177 -8.15 3.36 21.16
CA VAL A 177 -9.21 2.74 21.97
C VAL A 177 -9.68 1.46 21.28
N ARG A 178 -9.75 0.37 22.06
CA ARG A 178 -10.41 -0.89 21.68
C ARG A 178 -11.67 -1.00 22.52
N ASP A 179 -12.83 -0.73 21.90
CA ASP A 179 -14.12 -0.61 22.59
C ASP A 179 -14.98 -1.85 22.35
N PRO A 180 -15.12 -2.75 23.34
CA PRO A 180 -15.90 -3.98 23.20
C PRO A 180 -17.41 -3.79 23.41
N ARG A 181 -17.86 -2.59 23.76
CA ARG A 181 -19.27 -2.34 24.09
C ARG A 181 -20.20 -2.83 22.98
N PRO A 182 -21.42 -3.32 23.35
CA PRO A 182 -22.43 -3.74 22.38
C PRO A 182 -22.76 -2.65 21.36
N GLY A 183 -23.12 -3.05 20.16
CA GLY A 183 -23.55 -2.16 19.10
C GLY A 183 -23.25 -2.72 17.71
N ARG A 184 -23.95 -2.18 16.72
CA ARG A 184 -23.77 -2.56 15.32
C ARG A 184 -22.48 -2.00 14.73
N GLY A 185 -21.89 -2.75 13.81
CA GLY A 185 -20.71 -2.33 13.04
C GLY A 185 -21.08 -1.66 11.73
N GLY A 186 -20.39 -0.55 11.44
CA GLY A 186 -20.51 0.17 10.20
C GLY A 186 -21.56 1.30 10.22
N GLY A 187 -21.10 2.45 9.85
CA GLY A 187 -21.87 3.68 9.65
C GLY A 187 -21.08 4.67 8.81
N HIS A 188 -21.72 5.72 8.38
CA HIS A 188 -21.14 6.92 7.80
C HIS A 188 -22.15 8.08 7.93
N GLY A 189 -21.64 9.30 7.86
CA GLY A 189 -22.46 10.52 7.69
C GLY A 189 -22.69 10.82 6.20
N PRO A 190 -23.19 12.02 5.88
CA PRO A 190 -23.22 12.54 4.52
C PRO A 190 -21.80 12.55 3.92
N GLN A 191 -21.71 12.35 2.61
CA GLN A 191 -20.42 12.49 1.90
C GLN A 191 -19.90 13.91 1.99
N HIS A 192 -18.64 14.05 2.36
CA HIS A 192 -17.95 15.33 2.50
C HIS A 192 -16.44 15.17 2.29
N GLU A 193 -15.73 16.29 2.12
CA GLU A 193 -14.27 16.32 2.22
C GLU A 193 -13.89 16.23 3.71
N PHE A 194 -12.83 15.47 4.00
CA PHE A 194 -12.35 15.34 5.38
C PHE A 194 -10.83 15.31 5.46
N SER A 195 -10.32 15.70 6.61
CA SER A 195 -8.89 15.64 6.91
C SER A 195 -8.48 14.24 7.34
N VAL A 196 -7.40 13.74 6.75
CA VAL A 196 -6.72 12.49 7.14
C VAL A 196 -5.48 12.86 7.95
N LYS A 197 -5.45 12.45 9.22
CA LYS A 197 -4.39 12.75 10.18
C LYS A 197 -3.52 11.53 10.42
N LEU A 198 -2.20 11.67 10.26
CA LEU A 198 -1.24 10.59 10.50
C LEU A 198 -1.14 10.24 11.99
N ARG A 199 -1.01 8.94 12.26
CA ARG A 199 -0.78 8.36 13.60
C ARG A 199 0.58 7.69 13.71
N GLN A 200 1.13 7.18 12.60
CA GLN A 200 2.40 6.44 12.52
C GLN A 200 3.27 7.00 11.37
N LYS A 201 3.79 8.23 11.55
CA LYS A 201 4.51 8.99 10.51
C LYS A 201 5.72 8.28 9.90
N ASP A 202 6.34 7.35 10.62
CA ASP A 202 7.55 6.65 10.19
C ASP A 202 7.26 5.36 9.42
N HIS A 203 5.99 4.91 9.40
CA HIS A 203 5.62 3.71 8.65
C HIS A 203 5.80 3.92 7.14
N PRO A 204 6.41 2.98 6.40
CA PRO A 204 6.77 3.13 4.98
C PRO A 204 5.64 3.66 4.09
N ILE A 205 4.39 3.23 4.31
CA ILE A 205 3.23 3.67 3.50
C ILE A 205 3.03 5.18 3.57
N VAL A 206 3.13 5.77 4.76
CA VAL A 206 2.79 7.18 5.01
C VAL A 206 4.01 8.09 5.18
N LYS A 207 5.21 7.51 5.21
CA LYS A 207 6.46 8.27 5.37
C LYS A 207 6.60 9.35 4.30
N GLY A 208 6.86 10.59 4.75
CA GLY A 208 6.97 11.77 3.90
C GLY A 208 5.65 12.45 3.56
N MET A 209 4.48 11.91 3.95
CA MET A 209 3.20 12.60 3.84
C MET A 209 3.12 13.76 4.86
N PRO A 210 2.37 14.82 4.55
CA PRO A 210 2.02 15.83 5.56
C PRO A 210 1.35 15.20 6.79
N GLN A 211 1.53 15.81 7.98
CA GLN A 211 0.89 15.33 9.21
C GLN A 211 -0.62 15.23 9.08
N GLU A 212 -1.20 16.11 8.26
CA GLU A 212 -2.61 16.15 7.92
C GLU A 212 -2.78 16.56 6.46
N TRP A 213 -3.74 15.95 5.77
CA TRP A 213 -4.07 16.28 4.39
C TRP A 213 -5.56 16.08 4.12
N LYS A 214 -6.10 16.85 3.18
CA LYS A 214 -7.53 16.83 2.85
C LYS A 214 -7.84 15.80 1.79
N HIS A 215 -8.73 14.84 2.11
CA HIS A 215 -9.29 13.89 1.17
C HIS A 215 -10.50 14.49 0.45
N ALA A 216 -10.69 14.08 -0.81
CA ALA A 216 -11.85 14.50 -1.61
C ALA A 216 -13.17 14.04 -0.99
N LYS A 217 -14.28 14.58 -1.47
CA LYS A 217 -15.64 14.17 -1.08
C LYS A 217 -15.77 12.65 -1.12
N ASP A 218 -16.11 12.05 0.05
CA ASP A 218 -16.18 10.60 0.23
C ASP A 218 -17.16 10.22 1.35
N GLU A 219 -17.49 8.94 1.49
CA GLU A 219 -18.10 8.38 2.68
C GLU A 219 -17.04 8.09 3.72
N LEU A 220 -17.01 8.89 4.79
CA LEU A 220 -16.18 8.57 5.93
C LEU A 220 -16.84 7.43 6.71
N TYR A 221 -16.35 6.20 6.51
CA TYR A 221 -16.83 5.06 7.26
C TYR A 221 -16.47 5.18 8.73
N ASP A 222 -17.45 4.97 9.58
CA ASP A 222 -17.31 5.03 11.03
C ASP A 222 -17.82 3.75 11.71
N THR A 223 -17.48 3.59 12.98
CA THR A 223 -17.95 2.48 13.81
C THR A 223 -17.69 1.09 13.21
N LEU A 224 -16.60 0.95 12.44
CA LEU A 224 -16.18 -0.37 11.95
C LEU A 224 -15.79 -1.26 13.13
N ARG A 225 -16.11 -2.55 13.02
CA ARG A 225 -15.83 -3.58 14.02
C ARG A 225 -15.17 -4.79 13.38
N GLY A 226 -14.41 -5.49 14.16
CA GLY A 226 -13.81 -6.73 13.72
C GLY A 226 -12.90 -7.33 14.79
N PRO A 227 -12.28 -8.48 14.51
CA PRO A 227 -11.32 -9.05 15.43
C PRO A 227 -10.21 -8.07 15.82
N ALA A 228 -9.89 -7.15 14.91
CA ALA A 228 -8.86 -6.13 15.09
C ALA A 228 -7.52 -6.72 15.62
N GLU A 229 -7.27 -8.00 15.30
CA GLU A 229 -6.03 -8.67 15.63
C GLU A 229 -4.91 -8.17 14.74
N LYS A 230 -3.74 -7.84 15.33
CA LYS A 230 -2.55 -7.41 14.58
C LYS A 230 -2.82 -6.25 13.59
N VAL A 231 -3.77 -5.37 13.94
CA VAL A 231 -4.08 -4.15 13.19
C VAL A 231 -3.18 -3.02 13.69
N GLU A 232 -2.51 -2.36 12.77
CA GLU A 232 -1.84 -1.09 12.98
C GLU A 232 -2.60 0.01 12.24
N VAL A 233 -2.97 1.07 12.94
CA VAL A 233 -3.68 2.23 12.37
C VAL A 233 -2.67 3.32 12.06
N LEU A 234 -2.46 3.60 10.78
CA LEU A 234 -1.46 4.56 10.30
C LEU A 234 -2.01 5.99 10.20
N ALA A 235 -3.29 6.12 9.90
CA ALA A 235 -3.98 7.41 9.81
C ALA A 235 -5.46 7.28 10.11
N THR A 236 -6.05 8.39 10.55
CA THR A 236 -7.46 8.49 10.95
C THR A 236 -8.11 9.72 10.36
N ALA A 237 -9.46 9.74 10.32
CA ALA A 237 -10.25 10.95 10.11
C ALA A 237 -11.31 11.08 11.21
N TYR A 238 -11.63 12.33 11.60
CA TYR A 238 -12.66 12.58 12.57
C TYR A 238 -14.05 12.46 11.93
N SER A 239 -14.89 11.55 12.44
CA SER A 239 -16.29 11.42 12.03
C SER A 239 -17.17 12.30 12.92
N PRO A 240 -17.86 13.31 12.36
CA PRO A 240 -18.83 14.09 13.11
C PRO A 240 -20.01 13.25 13.65
N LYS A 241 -20.31 12.13 12.96
CA LYS A 241 -21.40 11.22 13.34
C LYS A 241 -21.05 10.36 14.54
N SER A 242 -19.92 9.68 14.52
CA SER A 242 -19.46 8.82 15.62
C SER A 242 -18.79 9.62 16.74
N LYS A 243 -18.34 10.86 16.47
CA LYS A 243 -17.50 11.69 17.33
C LYS A 243 -16.21 10.98 17.73
N ARG A 244 -15.57 10.32 16.77
CA ARG A 244 -14.34 9.52 16.94
C ARG A 244 -13.39 9.78 15.78
N HIS A 245 -12.10 9.58 16.02
CA HIS A 245 -11.11 9.51 14.94
C HIS A 245 -11.04 8.08 14.40
N GLU A 246 -11.76 7.86 13.33
CA GLU A 246 -11.92 6.53 12.71
C GLU A 246 -10.73 6.14 11.83
N PRO A 247 -10.31 4.87 11.79
CA PRO A 247 -9.20 4.41 10.98
C PRO A 247 -9.44 4.58 9.47
N MET A 248 -8.50 5.23 8.77
CA MET A 248 -8.56 5.46 7.32
C MET A 248 -7.44 4.74 6.54
N ILE A 249 -6.33 4.46 7.20
CA ILE A 249 -5.20 3.72 6.63
C ILE A 249 -4.76 2.71 7.67
N MET A 250 -4.81 1.42 7.32
CA MET A 250 -4.49 0.33 8.24
C MET A 250 -3.62 -0.71 7.56
N THR A 251 -2.82 -1.39 8.38
CA THR A 251 -2.13 -2.61 8.01
C THR A 251 -2.48 -3.74 8.95
N ILE A 252 -2.55 -4.96 8.44
CA ILE A 252 -2.87 -6.15 9.21
C ILE A 252 -1.88 -7.26 8.85
N ALA A 253 -1.37 -7.98 9.84
CA ALA A 253 -0.59 -9.19 9.62
C ALA A 253 -1.51 -10.42 9.72
N TYR A 254 -1.52 -11.26 8.67
CA TYR A 254 -2.29 -12.50 8.64
C TYR A 254 -1.40 -13.66 8.15
N GLY A 255 -1.07 -14.59 9.03
CA GLY A 255 -0.07 -15.60 8.74
C GLY A 255 1.29 -14.98 8.42
N LYS A 256 1.83 -15.30 7.24
CA LYS A 256 3.04 -14.68 6.67
C LYS A 256 2.70 -13.49 5.76
N GLY A 257 1.42 -13.30 5.41
CA GLY A 257 0.95 -12.26 4.50
C GLY A 257 0.75 -10.91 5.17
N ARG A 258 0.73 -9.88 4.36
CA ARG A 258 0.47 -8.50 4.76
C ARG A 258 -0.81 -8.01 4.08
N VAL A 259 -1.65 -7.34 4.83
CA VAL A 259 -2.88 -6.76 4.33
C VAL A 259 -2.82 -5.24 4.47
N PHE A 260 -3.07 -4.54 3.39
CA PHE A 260 -3.32 -3.11 3.38
C PHE A 260 -4.83 -2.87 3.27
N HIS A 261 -5.37 -2.02 4.14
CA HIS A 261 -6.80 -1.74 4.17
C HIS A 261 -7.07 -0.24 4.30
N THR A 262 -7.89 0.28 3.40
CA THR A 262 -8.41 1.64 3.46
C THR A 262 -9.93 1.65 3.28
N PRO A 263 -10.70 2.23 4.22
CA PRO A 263 -12.14 2.44 4.07
C PRO A 263 -12.50 3.63 3.17
N MET A 264 -11.53 4.40 2.67
CA MET A 264 -11.75 5.46 1.67
C MET A 264 -12.05 4.87 0.29
N GLY A 265 -12.75 5.62 -0.58
CA GLY A 265 -12.94 5.25 -1.98
C GLY A 265 -14.36 4.81 -2.33
N HIS A 266 -15.41 5.53 -1.87
CA HIS A 266 -16.79 5.27 -2.18
C HIS A 266 -17.12 5.31 -3.69
N ALA A 267 -16.55 6.29 -4.40
CA ALA A 267 -16.87 6.53 -5.79
C ALA A 267 -15.62 6.88 -6.61
N ASP A 268 -15.78 6.91 -7.94
CA ASP A 268 -14.69 7.23 -8.86
C ASP A 268 -14.07 8.61 -8.56
N TYR A 269 -14.88 9.61 -8.21
CA TYR A 269 -14.38 10.94 -7.84
C TYR A 269 -13.57 10.93 -6.52
N SER A 270 -13.97 10.14 -5.51
CA SER A 270 -13.21 9.97 -4.27
C SER A 270 -11.85 9.31 -4.56
N MET A 271 -11.85 8.26 -5.39
CA MET A 271 -10.66 7.51 -5.78
C MET A 271 -9.71 8.31 -6.71
N ARG A 272 -10.18 9.41 -7.32
CA ARG A 272 -9.34 10.33 -8.09
C ARG A 272 -8.53 11.28 -7.21
N CYS A 273 -8.79 11.38 -5.91
CA CYS A 273 -7.95 12.12 -4.97
C CYS A 273 -6.51 11.62 -5.06
N VAL A 274 -5.56 12.53 -5.29
CA VAL A 274 -4.12 12.20 -5.40
C VAL A 274 -3.63 11.53 -4.13
N GLY A 275 -4.07 12.00 -2.95
CA GLY A 275 -3.74 11.39 -1.67
C GLY A 275 -4.23 9.94 -1.57
N PHE A 276 -5.45 9.65 -2.02
CA PHE A 276 -5.97 8.28 -2.09
C PHE A 276 -5.12 7.41 -3.03
N GLN A 277 -4.78 7.91 -4.22
CA GLN A 277 -4.01 7.15 -5.20
C GLN A 277 -2.60 6.83 -4.70
N ASP A 278 -1.94 7.77 -4.05
CA ASP A 278 -0.61 7.53 -3.47
C ASP A 278 -0.68 6.53 -2.30
N VAL A 279 -1.70 6.64 -1.44
CA VAL A 279 -1.95 5.68 -0.36
C VAL A 279 -2.19 4.28 -0.92
N LEU A 280 -3.00 4.15 -1.98
CA LEU A 280 -3.27 2.88 -2.65
C LEU A 280 -2.00 2.25 -3.24
N ARG A 281 -1.22 3.01 -4.02
CA ARG A 281 0.02 2.54 -4.65
C ARG A 281 1.05 2.08 -3.62
N ARG A 282 1.30 2.93 -2.62
CA ARG A 282 2.28 2.67 -1.55
C ARG A 282 1.82 1.55 -0.63
N GLY A 283 0.52 1.49 -0.32
CA GLY A 283 -0.08 0.41 0.45
C GLY A 283 0.02 -0.94 -0.25
N THR A 284 -0.20 -0.96 -1.57
CA THR A 284 -0.05 -2.16 -2.40
C THR A 284 1.41 -2.61 -2.47
N GLU A 285 2.36 -1.70 -2.73
CA GLU A 285 3.79 -2.02 -2.75
C GLU A 285 4.27 -2.57 -1.41
N TRP A 286 3.84 -1.93 -0.30
CA TRP A 286 4.18 -2.40 1.05
C TRP A 286 3.60 -3.79 1.34
N ALA A 287 2.36 -4.03 0.98
CA ALA A 287 1.73 -5.33 1.21
C ALA A 287 2.49 -6.46 0.49
N ILE A 288 2.99 -6.20 -0.71
CA ILE A 288 3.80 -7.16 -1.48
C ILE A 288 5.19 -7.33 -0.86
N SER A 289 5.93 -6.25 -0.67
CA SER A 289 7.38 -6.29 -0.42
C SER A 289 7.80 -6.01 1.04
N GLY A 290 6.89 -5.48 1.87
CA GLY A 290 7.22 -4.93 3.19
C GLY A 290 7.95 -3.57 3.12
N LYS A 291 8.17 -3.02 1.93
CA LYS A 291 8.90 -1.77 1.68
C LYS A 291 8.07 -0.85 0.78
N VAL A 292 8.45 0.42 0.71
CA VAL A 292 7.89 1.40 -0.22
C VAL A 292 9.03 2.16 -0.88
N SER A 293 9.14 2.03 -2.20
CA SER A 293 10.08 2.78 -3.05
C SER A 293 9.39 3.92 -3.82
N LEU A 294 8.07 3.85 -3.95
CA LEU A 294 7.29 4.84 -4.68
C LEU A 294 7.32 6.20 -3.98
N PRO A 295 7.73 7.27 -4.68
CA PRO A 295 7.70 8.62 -4.15
C PRO A 295 6.24 9.10 -3.99
N LEU A 296 6.05 10.15 -3.21
CA LEU A 296 4.80 10.89 -3.21
C LEU A 296 4.66 11.71 -4.49
N SER A 297 3.43 11.88 -4.93
CA SER A 297 3.10 12.79 -6.03
C SER A 297 3.51 14.22 -5.68
N LYS A 298 4.10 14.95 -6.64
CA LYS A 298 4.53 16.35 -6.43
C LYS A 298 3.40 17.29 -6.01
N ASN A 299 2.19 16.97 -6.41
CA ASN A 299 0.96 17.69 -6.09
C ASN A 299 0.11 16.97 -5.04
N PHE A 300 0.76 16.29 -4.06
CA PHE A 300 0.05 15.68 -2.94
C PHE A 300 -0.84 16.71 -2.22
N PRO A 301 -2.08 16.36 -1.77
CA PRO A 301 -2.96 17.27 -1.07
C PRO A 301 -2.32 17.89 0.18
N THR A 302 -2.75 19.12 0.53
CA THR A 302 -2.39 19.77 1.80
C THR A 302 -3.53 19.67 2.81
N ALA A 303 -3.34 20.23 4.00
CA ALA A 303 -4.40 20.31 5.02
C ALA A 303 -5.59 21.18 4.58
N GLU A 304 -5.35 22.13 3.66
CA GLU A 304 -6.35 23.11 3.20
C GLU A 304 -6.96 22.75 1.84
N LYS A 305 -6.21 21.97 1.01
CA LYS A 305 -6.56 21.81 -0.40
C LYS A 305 -6.60 20.35 -0.82
N VAL A 306 -7.75 19.93 -1.36
CA VAL A 306 -7.90 18.68 -2.11
C VAL A 306 -7.22 18.82 -3.47
N VAL A 307 -6.57 17.75 -3.92
CA VAL A 307 -6.06 17.62 -5.28
C VAL A 307 -6.55 16.30 -5.87
N SER A 308 -7.13 16.37 -7.06
CA SER A 308 -7.65 15.21 -7.78
C SER A 308 -7.12 15.15 -9.20
N VAL A 309 -6.95 13.95 -9.75
CA VAL A 309 -6.64 13.74 -11.16
C VAL A 309 -7.92 13.91 -12.00
N SER A 310 -7.79 14.48 -13.18
CA SER A 310 -8.89 14.65 -14.11
C SER A 310 -9.47 13.30 -14.54
N LYS A 311 -10.76 13.29 -14.85
CA LYS A 311 -11.38 12.15 -15.54
C LYS A 311 -10.81 12.12 -16.97
N LYS A 312 -10.22 10.99 -17.34
CA LYS A 312 -9.81 10.75 -18.73
C LYS A 312 -11.01 10.47 -19.61
#